data_633fa10f09263dc8680aaa3d499a4cba
#
_entry.id   633fa10f09263dc8680aaa3d499a4cba
#
_cell.length_a   1.000
_cell.length_b   1.000
_cell.length_c   1.000
_cell.angle_alpha   90.00
_cell.angle_beta   90.00
_cell.angle_gamma   90.00
#
_symmetry.space_group_name_H-M   'P 1'
#
loop_
_entity.id
_entity.type
_entity.pdbx_description
1 polymer ?
#
loop_
_entity_poly.entity_id
_entity_poly.type
_entity_poly.pdbx_seq_one_letter_code
_entity_poly.pdbx_strand_id
1 'polypeptide(L)'
;GNIYTECKGFGKNISLSKEQQLALQTEEFMKRRYEFRHNTQIGEVEYRERLSFRFRFNPLDKRALNSIALDAQMEGIPLWDRDISRYIYSNRVPVFNPLEDFLYRLPAWDGKDRIRALAATVPCKNPYWMDLFHRWFLNMVSHWKGSDKKYANSVSPLLVGPQGTRKSTFCRSIMPPSERSYYTDSIDFSRKKDAELYLNRFALINIDEFDQVSSTQQGFLKHILQKPVLNVKKPHGSAVLEMRRYASFIATSNQKDLLTDPSGSRRFICIEVTGVIDTNRPIDYEQLYAQAMYELEHGERYWFDQEEEKIMVENNREFEQVPPEEQLFFRYFRAAQPEEGEWLSPAEIMEDIQKGSSIPMSVKRVNSFGRILKKQEIPSKH
;
A
#
# COMPACT_ATOMS: atom_id res chain seq x y z
N GLY A 1 31.31 25.31 -34.52
CA GLY A 1 32.70 24.90 -34.43
C GLY A 1 32.75 23.38 -34.32
N ASN A 2 33.55 22.78 -35.22
CA ASN A 2 33.76 21.32 -35.20
C ASN A 2 34.47 20.93 -33.91
N ILE A 3 33.83 20.10 -33.08
CA ILE A 3 34.48 19.49 -31.93
C ILE A 3 35.26 18.28 -32.46
N TYR A 4 36.58 18.42 -32.55
CA TYR A 4 37.48 17.29 -32.81
C TYR A 4 37.81 16.65 -31.47
N THR A 5 37.38 15.43 -31.27
CA THR A 5 37.81 14.61 -30.13
C THR A 5 38.97 13.72 -30.61
N GLU A 6 40.18 14.02 -30.19
CA GLU A 6 41.32 13.11 -30.39
C GLU A 6 41.20 11.95 -29.39
N CYS A 7 40.89 10.77 -29.89
CA CYS A 7 41.08 9.55 -29.13
C CYS A 7 42.56 9.19 -29.13
N LYS A 8 43.30 9.48 -28.06
CA LYS A 8 44.67 9.01 -27.84
C LYS A 8 44.66 7.51 -27.55
N GLY A 9 44.71 6.73 -28.60
CA GLY A 9 44.88 5.27 -28.53
C GLY A 9 45.24 4.77 -29.93
N PHE A 10 46.47 4.42 -30.16
CA PHE A 10 47.02 3.81 -31.37
C PHE A 10 47.14 4.69 -32.66
N GLY A 11 47.44 5.96 -32.53
CA GLY A 11 48.02 6.74 -33.67
C GLY A 11 47.20 6.85 -34.94
N LYS A 12 45.88 6.64 -34.89
CA LYS A 12 44.94 6.90 -35.99
C LYS A 12 43.92 7.96 -35.56
N ASN A 13 43.94 9.11 -36.26
CA ASN A 13 42.86 10.07 -36.15
C ASN A 13 41.58 9.45 -36.74
N ILE A 14 40.66 9.04 -35.91
CA ILE A 14 39.36 8.52 -36.32
C ILE A 14 38.39 9.72 -36.36
N SER A 15 37.93 10.05 -37.57
CA SER A 15 36.84 11.03 -37.73
C SER A 15 35.52 10.39 -37.33
N LEU A 16 34.77 11.02 -36.38
CA LEU A 16 33.46 10.56 -35.97
C LEU A 16 32.42 10.82 -37.08
N SER A 17 31.47 9.89 -37.25
CA SER A 17 30.32 10.12 -38.10
C SER A 17 29.43 11.25 -37.56
N LYS A 18 28.54 11.79 -38.38
CA LYS A 18 27.58 12.81 -37.95
C LYS A 18 26.70 12.32 -36.81
N GLU A 19 26.28 11.06 -36.87
CA GLU A 19 25.47 10.42 -35.85
C GLU A 19 26.24 10.27 -34.53
N GLN A 20 27.51 9.91 -34.57
CA GLN A 20 28.38 9.82 -33.40
C GLN A 20 28.60 11.20 -32.77
N GLN A 21 28.83 12.23 -33.60
CA GLN A 21 28.99 13.61 -33.14
C GLN A 21 27.72 14.10 -32.45
N LEU A 22 26.54 13.84 -33.03
CA LEU A 22 25.25 14.21 -32.45
C LEU A 22 25.01 13.50 -31.11
N ALA A 23 25.34 12.22 -31.03
CA ALA A 23 25.20 11.47 -29.78
C ALA A 23 26.07 12.03 -28.65
N LEU A 24 27.31 12.37 -28.94
CA LEU A 24 28.24 12.99 -27.99
C LEU A 24 27.80 14.41 -27.58
N GLN A 25 27.34 15.22 -28.53
CA GLN A 25 26.81 16.55 -28.24
C GLN A 25 25.55 16.49 -27.39
N THR A 26 24.67 15.51 -27.63
CA THR A 26 23.45 15.27 -26.85
C THR A 26 23.81 14.93 -25.42
N GLU A 27 24.70 13.97 -25.22
CA GLU A 27 25.12 13.53 -23.87
C GLU A 27 25.81 14.68 -23.10
N GLU A 28 26.70 15.44 -23.75
CA GLU A 28 27.36 16.58 -23.13
C GLU A 28 26.34 17.66 -22.70
N PHE A 29 25.44 18.04 -23.60
CA PHE A 29 24.39 19.02 -23.33
C PHE A 29 23.49 18.62 -22.19
N MET A 30 22.99 17.37 -22.20
CA MET A 30 22.10 16.84 -21.19
C MET A 30 22.78 16.80 -19.83
N LYS A 31 24.00 16.27 -19.73
CA LYS A 31 24.77 16.19 -18.48
C LYS A 31 25.17 17.53 -17.90
N ARG A 32 25.49 18.50 -18.78
CA ARG A 32 25.90 19.84 -18.36
C ARG A 32 24.74 20.66 -17.81
N ARG A 33 23.58 20.56 -18.44
CA ARG A 33 22.43 21.43 -18.09
C ARG A 33 21.44 20.82 -17.14
N TYR A 34 21.30 19.50 -17.16
CA TYR A 34 20.25 18.79 -16.43
C TYR A 34 20.83 17.65 -15.61
N GLU A 35 20.07 17.26 -14.61
CA GLU A 35 20.22 16.00 -13.89
C GLU A 35 18.94 15.19 -14.08
N PHE A 36 19.07 13.98 -14.61
CA PHE A 36 17.95 13.06 -14.86
C PHE A 36 18.06 11.85 -13.97
N ARG A 37 16.91 11.29 -13.64
CA ARG A 37 16.81 10.00 -12.98
C ARG A 37 15.55 9.25 -13.43
N HIS A 38 15.63 7.95 -13.57
CA HIS A 38 14.45 7.10 -13.78
C HIS A 38 13.89 6.69 -12.44
N ASN A 39 12.75 7.30 -12.03
CA ASN A 39 12.10 6.98 -10.78
C ASN A 39 11.31 5.69 -10.94
N THR A 40 11.76 4.60 -10.29
CA THR A 40 11.14 3.29 -10.40
C THR A 40 9.80 3.18 -9.71
N GLN A 41 9.51 4.04 -8.73
CA GLN A 41 8.24 4.05 -8.00
C GLN A 41 7.08 4.54 -8.88
N ILE A 42 7.33 5.57 -9.69
CA ILE A 42 6.31 6.12 -10.58
C ILE A 42 6.45 5.64 -12.03
N GLY A 43 7.55 4.97 -12.37
CA GLY A 43 7.84 4.49 -13.72
C GLY A 43 8.12 5.59 -14.74
N GLU A 44 8.54 6.76 -14.29
CA GLU A 44 8.79 7.95 -15.11
C GLU A 44 10.17 8.52 -14.88
N VAL A 45 10.69 9.22 -15.91
CA VAL A 45 11.93 10.01 -15.80
C VAL A 45 11.61 11.33 -15.12
N GLU A 46 12.42 11.68 -14.14
CA GLU A 46 12.41 12.95 -13.45
C GLU A 46 13.67 13.74 -13.80
N TYR A 47 13.58 15.06 -13.74
CA TYR A 47 14.69 15.95 -14.03
C TYR A 47 14.72 17.19 -13.14
N ARG A 48 15.88 17.81 -13.06
CA ARG A 48 16.08 19.15 -12.55
C ARG A 48 17.19 19.86 -13.35
N GLU A 49 17.14 21.17 -13.40
CA GLU A 49 18.20 21.98 -13.98
C GLU A 49 19.36 22.16 -12.99
N ARG A 50 20.61 21.94 -13.41
CA ARG A 50 21.77 22.01 -12.53
C ARG A 50 22.07 23.41 -11.97
N LEU A 51 21.79 24.46 -12.75
CA LEU A 51 22.04 25.84 -12.36
C LEU A 51 20.81 26.56 -11.79
N SER A 52 19.74 25.82 -11.51
CA SER A 52 18.53 26.37 -10.92
C SER A 52 18.59 26.32 -9.40
N PHE A 53 18.00 27.31 -8.75
CA PHE A 53 17.71 27.29 -7.30
C PHE A 53 16.60 26.28 -6.91
N ARG A 54 15.99 25.63 -7.89
CA ARG A 54 14.99 24.57 -7.69
C ARG A 54 15.69 23.24 -7.53
N PHE A 55 15.81 22.77 -6.29
CA PHE A 55 16.48 21.49 -5.97
C PHE A 55 15.59 20.26 -6.17
N ARG A 56 14.30 20.44 -6.43
CA ARG A 56 13.37 19.33 -6.60
C ARG A 56 13.44 18.77 -8.00
N PHE A 57 13.44 17.45 -8.09
CA PHE A 57 13.15 16.75 -9.34
C PHE A 57 11.67 16.86 -9.67
N ASN A 58 11.37 17.09 -10.94
CA ASN A 58 10.02 17.12 -11.48
C ASN A 58 9.87 16.06 -12.57
N PRO A 59 8.67 15.49 -12.74
CA PRO A 59 8.41 14.59 -13.86
C PRO A 59 8.71 15.29 -15.20
N LEU A 60 9.29 14.54 -16.13
CA LEU A 60 9.61 15.02 -17.46
C LEU A 60 8.37 14.93 -18.34
N ASP A 61 7.57 15.99 -18.34
CA ASP A 61 6.38 16.09 -19.16
C ASP A 61 6.69 16.61 -20.59
N LYS A 62 5.67 16.67 -21.44
CA LYS A 62 5.80 17.14 -22.82
C LYS A 62 6.32 18.59 -22.90
N ARG A 63 5.90 19.43 -21.97
CA ARG A 63 6.34 20.83 -21.90
C ARG A 63 7.85 20.93 -21.61
N ALA A 64 8.32 20.13 -20.67
CA ALA A 64 9.73 20.04 -20.33
C ALA A 64 10.58 19.51 -21.50
N LEU A 65 10.11 18.46 -22.18
CA LEU A 65 10.76 17.93 -23.38
C LEU A 65 10.91 18.96 -24.46
N ASN A 66 9.88 19.73 -24.75
CA ASN A 66 9.91 20.80 -25.74
C ASN A 66 10.88 21.92 -25.35
N SER A 67 10.91 22.29 -24.06
CA SER A 67 11.84 23.30 -23.55
C SER A 67 13.30 22.84 -23.69
N ILE A 68 13.59 21.58 -23.40
CA ILE A 68 14.92 21.00 -23.58
C ILE A 68 15.34 21.05 -25.07
N ALA A 69 14.44 20.69 -25.98
CA ALA A 69 14.70 20.72 -27.41
C ALA A 69 14.99 22.14 -27.89
N LEU A 70 14.21 23.11 -27.43
CA LEU A 70 14.42 24.53 -27.80
C LEU A 70 15.75 25.05 -27.23
N ASP A 71 16.09 24.74 -26.00
CA ASP A 71 17.37 25.17 -25.42
C ASP A 71 18.57 24.55 -26.15
N ALA A 72 18.47 23.30 -26.57
CA ALA A 72 19.48 22.66 -27.41
C ALA A 72 19.63 23.34 -28.75
N GLN A 73 18.53 23.68 -29.41
CA GLN A 73 18.53 24.39 -30.68
C GLN A 73 19.16 25.79 -30.56
N MET A 74 18.90 26.49 -29.46
CA MET A 74 19.53 27.78 -29.18
C MET A 74 21.05 27.68 -28.99
N GLU A 75 21.57 26.54 -28.57
CA GLU A 75 23.01 26.25 -28.53
C GLU A 75 23.54 25.67 -29.84
N GLY A 76 22.74 25.59 -30.89
CA GLY A 76 23.13 25.08 -32.20
C GLY A 76 23.19 23.54 -32.27
N ILE A 77 22.57 22.84 -31.35
CA ILE A 77 22.52 21.36 -31.32
C ILE A 77 21.19 20.92 -31.96
N PRO A 78 21.19 20.20 -33.08
CA PRO A 78 19.98 19.83 -33.81
C PRO A 78 19.32 18.62 -33.22
N LEU A 79 18.82 18.71 -31.96
CA LEU A 79 18.10 17.65 -31.27
C LEU A 79 16.64 17.61 -31.69
N TRP A 80 16.17 16.39 -32.00
CA TRP A 80 14.76 16.05 -32.18
C TRP A 80 14.22 15.31 -30.99
N ASP A 81 12.91 15.26 -30.84
CA ASP A 81 12.23 14.52 -29.76
C ASP A 81 12.73 13.07 -29.66
N ARG A 82 12.99 12.42 -30.80
CA ARG A 82 13.53 11.04 -30.83
C ARG A 82 14.93 10.93 -30.21
N ASP A 83 15.78 11.94 -30.37
CA ASP A 83 17.15 11.94 -29.83
C ASP A 83 17.10 12.13 -28.30
N ILE A 84 16.24 13.02 -27.83
CA ILE A 84 15.98 13.26 -26.42
C ILE A 84 15.42 11.97 -25.78
N SER A 85 14.37 11.40 -26.38
CA SER A 85 13.73 10.16 -25.89
C SER A 85 14.73 9.00 -25.83
N ARG A 86 15.59 8.88 -26.84
CA ARG A 86 16.65 7.85 -26.85
C ARG A 86 17.62 8.01 -25.68
N TYR A 87 17.99 9.23 -25.34
CA TYR A 87 18.86 9.50 -24.21
C TYR A 87 18.19 9.22 -22.88
N ILE A 88 17.00 9.79 -22.63
CA ILE A 88 16.31 9.69 -21.33
C ILE A 88 15.84 8.28 -21.01
N TYR A 89 15.53 7.44 -22.02
CA TYR A 89 15.13 6.05 -21.83
C TYR A 89 16.31 5.06 -21.99
N SER A 90 17.53 5.57 -22.02
CA SER A 90 18.74 4.74 -22.03
C SER A 90 19.30 4.53 -20.63
N ASN A 91 20.28 3.63 -20.55
CA ASN A 91 21.05 3.43 -19.31
C ASN A 91 22.01 4.58 -18.96
N ARG A 92 22.04 5.65 -19.77
CA ARG A 92 22.75 6.90 -19.43
C ARG A 92 22.04 7.66 -18.30
N VAL A 93 20.75 7.46 -18.14
CA VAL A 93 19.97 8.01 -17.04
C VAL A 93 19.94 6.99 -15.90
N PRO A 94 20.43 7.33 -14.70
CA PRO A 94 20.49 6.39 -13.60
C PRO A 94 19.10 6.03 -13.10
N VAL A 95 18.96 4.80 -12.66
CA VAL A 95 17.76 4.30 -11.97
C VAL A 95 17.78 4.81 -10.55
N PHE A 96 16.62 5.28 -10.08
CA PHE A 96 16.42 5.81 -8.74
C PHE A 96 15.19 5.18 -8.10
N ASN A 97 15.39 4.51 -6.96
CA ASN A 97 14.32 4.01 -6.12
C ASN A 97 14.20 4.91 -4.88
N PRO A 98 13.16 5.74 -4.78
CA PRO A 98 13.06 6.73 -3.70
C PRO A 98 12.93 6.12 -2.32
N LEU A 99 12.22 5.00 -2.19
CA LEU A 99 12.03 4.34 -0.90
C LEU A 99 13.31 3.66 -0.42
N GLU A 100 14.02 2.95 -1.31
CA GLU A 100 15.32 2.39 -0.98
C GLU A 100 16.35 3.47 -0.67
N ASP A 101 16.41 4.53 -1.46
CA ASP A 101 17.29 5.68 -1.22
C ASP A 101 17.05 6.30 0.15
N PHE A 102 15.77 6.50 0.53
CA PHE A 102 15.41 6.98 1.85
C PHE A 102 15.93 6.05 2.95
N LEU A 103 15.72 4.74 2.83
CA LEU A 103 16.13 3.76 3.84
C LEU A 103 17.66 3.66 3.97
N TYR A 104 18.40 3.73 2.86
CA TYR A 104 19.86 3.61 2.87
C TYR A 104 20.59 4.87 3.32
N ARG A 105 19.93 6.03 3.37
CA ARG A 105 20.49 7.28 3.90
C ARG A 105 20.24 7.50 5.39
N LEU A 106 19.54 6.60 6.05
CA LEU A 106 19.20 6.74 7.46
C LEU A 106 20.44 6.68 8.35
N PRO A 107 20.48 7.48 9.44
CA PRO A 107 21.50 7.35 10.44
C PRO A 107 21.37 6.03 11.22
N ALA A 108 22.36 5.71 12.04
CA ALA A 108 22.27 4.59 12.96
C ALA A 108 21.13 4.82 13.97
N TRP A 109 20.42 3.76 14.31
CA TRP A 109 19.38 3.81 15.34
C TRP A 109 19.99 4.04 16.73
N ASP A 110 19.37 4.90 17.50
CA ASP A 110 19.79 5.25 18.85
C ASP A 110 19.28 4.31 19.96
N GLY A 111 18.55 3.27 19.59
CA GLY A 111 18.03 2.24 20.51
C GLY A 111 16.68 2.57 21.16
N LYS A 112 16.07 3.73 20.88
CA LYS A 112 14.75 4.09 21.42
C LYS A 112 13.62 3.52 20.57
N ASP A 113 12.62 2.92 21.21
CA ASP A 113 11.45 2.35 20.55
C ASP A 113 10.46 3.45 20.15
N ARG A 114 10.62 3.95 18.93
CA ARG A 114 9.75 4.99 18.38
C ARG A 114 8.55 4.43 17.63
N ILE A 115 8.62 3.18 17.20
CA ILE A 115 7.49 2.55 16.50
C ILE A 115 6.32 2.37 17.45
N ARG A 116 6.55 1.79 18.63
CA ARG A 116 5.50 1.68 19.65
C ARG A 116 5.08 3.02 20.23
N ALA A 117 5.99 3.96 20.32
CA ALA A 117 5.68 5.33 20.75
C ALA A 117 4.73 6.03 19.76
N LEU A 118 4.91 5.81 18.46
CA LEU A 118 3.98 6.31 17.43
C LEU A 118 2.60 5.66 17.59
N ALA A 119 2.53 4.34 17.75
CA ALA A 119 1.28 3.65 18.00
C ALA A 119 0.57 4.17 19.27
N ALA A 120 1.31 4.46 20.32
CA ALA A 120 0.78 4.96 21.60
C ALA A 120 0.13 6.34 21.49
N THR A 121 0.35 7.10 20.42
CA THR A 121 -0.35 8.37 20.19
C THR A 121 -1.83 8.19 19.89
N VAL A 122 -2.23 6.97 19.52
CA VAL A 122 -3.62 6.59 19.25
C VAL A 122 -4.24 6.02 20.51
N PRO A 123 -5.16 6.73 21.18
CA PRO A 123 -5.79 6.23 22.39
C PRO A 123 -6.77 5.12 22.06
N CYS A 124 -6.56 3.94 22.63
CA CYS A 124 -7.45 2.78 22.50
C CYS A 124 -7.31 1.87 23.71
N LYS A 125 -8.25 0.94 23.88
CA LYS A 125 -8.25 -0.03 24.99
C LYS A 125 -7.62 -1.37 24.63
N ASN A 126 -7.25 -1.60 23.36
CA ASN A 126 -6.64 -2.85 22.94
C ASN A 126 -5.20 -2.95 23.49
N PRO A 127 -4.93 -3.90 24.40
CA PRO A 127 -3.60 -4.03 25.01
C PRO A 127 -2.53 -4.51 24.03
N TYR A 128 -2.92 -5.06 22.90
CA TYR A 128 -2.02 -5.59 21.87
C TYR A 128 -1.70 -4.59 20.76
N TRP A 129 -2.35 -3.42 20.76
CA TRP A 129 -2.23 -2.45 19.64
C TRP A 129 -0.79 -2.07 19.32
N MET A 130 0.00 -1.70 20.30
CA MET A 130 1.38 -1.25 20.06
C MET A 130 2.25 -2.36 19.47
N ASP A 131 2.11 -3.59 19.94
CA ASP A 131 2.89 -4.73 19.44
C ASP A 131 2.45 -5.15 18.03
N LEU A 132 1.15 -5.16 17.77
CA LEU A 132 0.63 -5.47 16.44
C LEU A 132 0.99 -4.39 15.41
N PHE A 133 0.92 -3.11 15.82
CA PHE A 133 1.37 -2.00 14.97
C PHE A 133 2.86 -2.09 14.66
N HIS A 134 3.69 -2.41 15.66
CA HIS A 134 5.12 -2.62 15.47
C HIS A 134 5.39 -3.68 14.41
N ARG A 135 4.70 -4.82 14.48
CA ARG A 135 4.84 -5.91 13.50
C ARG A 135 4.42 -5.47 12.10
N TRP A 136 3.29 -4.80 12.00
CA TRP A 136 2.81 -4.26 10.72
C TRP A 136 3.78 -3.23 10.13
N PHE A 137 4.33 -2.34 10.96
CA PHE A 137 5.29 -1.31 10.53
C PHE A 137 6.58 -1.94 9.99
N LEU A 138 7.12 -2.94 10.66
CA LEU A 138 8.29 -3.68 10.18
C LEU A 138 8.02 -4.33 8.82
N ASN A 139 6.85 -4.91 8.64
CA ASN A 139 6.50 -5.54 7.36
C ASN A 139 6.33 -4.48 6.25
N MET A 140 5.75 -3.33 6.56
CA MET A 140 5.70 -2.21 5.62
C MET A 140 7.11 -1.82 5.14
N VAL A 141 8.03 -1.64 6.04
CA VAL A 141 9.43 -1.29 5.72
C VAL A 141 10.12 -2.43 4.97
N SER A 142 9.83 -3.68 5.27
CA SER A 142 10.39 -4.83 4.54
C SER A 142 10.02 -4.80 3.05
N HIS A 143 8.80 -4.38 2.72
CA HIS A 143 8.39 -4.16 1.33
C HIS A 143 9.15 -3.02 0.66
N TRP A 144 9.43 -1.94 1.37
CA TRP A 144 10.24 -0.84 0.83
C TRP A 144 11.69 -1.22 0.64
N LYS A 145 12.25 -2.03 1.54
CA LYS A 145 13.61 -2.57 1.44
C LYS A 145 13.76 -3.57 0.29
N GLY A 146 12.73 -4.39 0.06
CA GLY A 146 12.65 -5.32 -1.07
C GLY A 146 13.59 -6.51 -1.04
N SER A 147 14.22 -6.80 0.08
CA SER A 147 15.17 -7.91 0.21
C SER A 147 14.50 -9.28 0.40
N ASP A 148 13.22 -9.31 0.76
CA ASP A 148 12.47 -10.53 1.01
C ASP A 148 11.12 -10.50 0.30
N LYS A 149 10.84 -11.53 -0.50
CA LYS A 149 9.59 -11.71 -1.25
C LYS A 149 8.72 -12.82 -0.66
N LYS A 150 9.08 -13.37 0.49
CA LYS A 150 8.41 -14.54 1.07
C LYS A 150 7.13 -14.18 1.79
N TYR A 151 7.12 -13.08 2.54
CA TYR A 151 6.00 -12.69 3.38
C TYR A 151 5.39 -11.36 2.93
N ALA A 152 4.13 -11.41 2.55
CA ALA A 152 3.35 -10.22 2.30
C ALA A 152 2.96 -9.53 3.60
N ASN A 153 2.82 -8.19 3.59
CA ASN A 153 2.10 -7.48 4.65
C ASN A 153 0.60 -7.71 4.49
N SER A 154 0.14 -8.83 5.02
CA SER A 154 -1.20 -9.35 4.82
C SER A 154 -2.23 -8.78 5.78
N VAL A 155 -1.85 -7.81 6.58
CA VAL A 155 -2.67 -7.19 7.62
C VAL A 155 -2.76 -5.69 7.42
N SER A 156 -3.92 -5.12 7.69
CA SER A 156 -4.16 -3.69 7.68
C SER A 156 -4.66 -3.24 9.05
N PRO A 157 -4.05 -2.24 9.69
CA PRO A 157 -4.70 -1.54 10.80
C PRO A 157 -5.99 -0.89 10.33
N LEU A 158 -7.02 -0.93 11.19
CA LEU A 158 -8.32 -0.32 10.94
C LEU A 158 -8.71 0.50 12.17
N LEU A 159 -8.60 1.82 12.03
CA LEU A 159 -8.89 2.78 13.09
C LEU A 159 -10.36 3.19 13.00
N VAL A 160 -11.11 2.84 14.04
CA VAL A 160 -12.55 3.09 14.12
C VAL A 160 -12.83 4.13 15.20
N GLY A 161 -13.63 5.12 14.87
CA GLY A 161 -14.04 6.12 15.85
C GLY A 161 -14.73 7.33 15.21
N PRO A 162 -15.26 8.24 16.05
CA PRO A 162 -15.99 9.40 15.55
C PRO A 162 -15.16 10.27 14.61
N GLN A 163 -15.84 10.98 13.75
CA GLN A 163 -15.22 12.01 12.92
C GLN A 163 -14.53 13.07 13.83
N GLY A 164 -13.40 13.59 13.38
CA GLY A 164 -12.66 14.61 14.10
C GLY A 164 -11.63 14.07 15.12
N THR A 165 -11.47 12.75 15.23
CA THR A 165 -10.43 12.13 16.09
C THR A 165 -9.05 12.10 15.42
N ARG A 166 -8.89 12.67 14.25
CA ARG A 166 -7.64 12.79 13.47
C ARG A 166 -7.08 11.48 12.98
N LYS A 167 -7.93 10.50 12.68
CA LYS A 167 -7.51 9.18 12.14
C LYS A 167 -6.76 9.30 10.82
N SER A 168 -7.31 10.04 9.86
CA SER A 168 -6.69 10.22 8.53
C SER A 168 -5.38 10.99 8.61
N THR A 169 -5.28 11.98 9.50
CA THR A 169 -4.04 12.71 9.76
C THR A 169 -2.96 11.79 10.32
N PHE A 170 -3.31 10.91 11.26
CA PHE A 170 -2.39 9.89 11.78
C PHE A 170 -1.88 8.97 10.67
N CYS A 171 -2.76 8.45 9.83
CA CYS A 171 -2.37 7.57 8.73
C CYS A 171 -1.35 8.23 7.81
N ARG A 172 -1.58 9.46 7.43
CA ARG A 172 -0.65 10.22 6.59
C ARG A 172 0.67 10.51 7.31
N SER A 173 0.64 10.76 8.60
CA SER A 173 1.83 11.08 9.41
C SER A 173 2.81 9.92 9.54
N ILE A 174 2.41 8.70 9.23
CA ILE A 174 3.31 7.53 9.20
C ILE A 174 4.37 7.70 8.11
N MET A 175 4.00 8.34 6.99
CA MET A 175 4.93 8.60 5.89
C MET A 175 5.88 9.75 6.20
N PRO A 176 7.19 9.58 5.95
CA PRO A 176 8.13 10.69 6.01
C PRO A 176 7.69 11.81 5.06
N PRO A 177 7.84 13.09 5.44
CA PRO A 177 7.44 14.21 4.58
C PRO A 177 8.04 14.17 3.18
N SER A 178 9.29 13.73 3.03
CA SER A 178 9.98 13.61 1.74
C SER A 178 9.37 12.54 0.81
N GLU A 179 8.66 11.54 1.37
CA GLU A 179 8.12 10.39 0.66
C GLU A 179 6.58 10.39 0.58
N ARG A 180 5.92 11.49 0.98
CA ARG A 180 4.44 11.57 1.02
C ARG A 180 3.77 11.56 -0.34
N SER A 181 4.49 11.81 -1.43
CA SER A 181 3.96 11.61 -2.78
C SER A 181 3.68 10.14 -3.11
N TYR A 182 4.20 9.21 -2.33
CA TYR A 182 3.96 7.76 -2.44
C TYR A 182 2.91 7.25 -1.45
N TYR A 183 2.20 8.16 -0.79
CA TYR A 183 1.01 7.90 0.01
C TYR A 183 -0.24 8.27 -0.78
N THR A 184 -1.30 7.48 -0.63
CA THR A 184 -2.61 7.80 -1.16
C THR A 184 -3.72 7.40 -0.20
N ASP A 185 -4.80 8.17 -0.18
CA ASP A 185 -6.07 7.86 0.48
C ASP A 185 -7.21 7.66 -0.52
N SER A 186 -6.88 7.57 -1.81
CA SER A 186 -7.82 7.43 -2.92
C SER A 186 -7.51 6.17 -3.71
N ILE A 187 -8.15 5.05 -3.34
CA ILE A 187 -8.09 3.81 -4.09
C ILE A 187 -9.50 3.42 -4.54
N ASP A 188 -9.62 3.05 -5.82
CA ASP A 188 -10.87 2.56 -6.40
C ASP A 188 -10.81 1.04 -6.59
N PHE A 189 -11.52 0.31 -5.73
CA PHE A 189 -11.61 -1.15 -5.81
C PHE A 189 -12.54 -1.67 -6.91
N SER A 190 -13.29 -0.81 -7.59
CA SER A 190 -14.13 -1.21 -8.73
C SER A 190 -13.29 -1.62 -9.94
N ARG A 191 -12.08 -1.10 -10.04
CA ARG A 191 -11.10 -1.39 -11.09
C ARG A 191 -9.97 -2.24 -10.53
N LYS A 192 -10.17 -3.56 -10.50
CA LYS A 192 -9.25 -4.51 -9.87
C LYS A 192 -7.82 -4.44 -10.39
N LYS A 193 -7.62 -4.29 -11.70
CA LYS A 193 -6.28 -4.19 -12.29
C LYS A 193 -5.55 -2.92 -11.87
N ASP A 194 -6.27 -1.80 -11.82
CA ASP A 194 -5.70 -0.52 -11.38
C ASP A 194 -5.36 -0.56 -9.89
N ALA A 195 -6.22 -1.18 -9.08
CA ALA A 195 -5.97 -1.36 -7.65
C ALA A 195 -4.72 -2.23 -7.38
N GLU A 196 -4.49 -3.28 -8.17
CA GLU A 196 -3.26 -4.06 -8.08
C GLU A 196 -2.01 -3.25 -8.43
N LEU A 197 -2.07 -2.39 -9.45
CA LEU A 197 -0.96 -1.51 -9.83
C LEU A 197 -0.62 -0.50 -8.73
N TYR A 198 -1.58 -0.10 -7.91
CA TYR A 198 -1.34 0.78 -6.77
C TYR A 198 -0.38 0.18 -5.75
N LEU A 199 -0.33 -1.15 -5.62
CA LEU A 199 0.60 -1.82 -4.71
C LEU A 199 2.07 -1.67 -5.16
N ASN A 200 2.31 -1.46 -6.44
CA ASN A 200 3.65 -1.15 -6.98
C ASN A 200 3.97 0.35 -6.92
N ARG A 201 2.98 1.20 -7.14
CA ARG A 201 3.17 2.65 -7.24
C ARG A 201 3.28 3.35 -5.89
N PHE A 202 2.51 2.93 -4.91
CA PHE A 202 2.45 3.57 -3.60
C PHE A 202 3.18 2.78 -2.52
N ALA A 203 3.63 3.49 -1.50
CA ALA A 203 4.30 2.94 -0.33
C ALA A 203 3.32 2.62 0.81
N LEU A 204 2.30 3.44 0.95
CA LEU A 204 1.23 3.29 1.94
C LEU A 204 -0.10 3.75 1.32
N ILE A 205 -1.11 2.91 1.43
CA ILE A 205 -2.46 3.18 0.95
C ILE A 205 -3.39 3.23 2.16
N ASN A 206 -4.03 4.37 2.36
CA ASN A 206 -5.09 4.51 3.36
C ASN A 206 -6.45 4.28 2.70
N ILE A 207 -7.18 3.28 3.18
CA ILE A 207 -8.57 3.07 2.79
C ILE A 207 -9.42 3.93 3.73
N ASP A 208 -9.59 5.18 3.34
CA ASP A 208 -10.44 6.11 4.06
C ASP A 208 -11.92 5.71 3.89
N GLU A 209 -12.71 5.91 4.93
CA GLU A 209 -14.13 5.49 4.91
C GLU A 209 -14.32 4.00 4.56
N PHE A 210 -13.65 3.11 5.28
CA PHE A 210 -13.73 1.66 5.06
C PHE A 210 -15.17 1.11 5.16
N ASP A 211 -16.05 1.80 5.88
CA ASP A 211 -17.48 1.50 5.95
C ASP A 211 -18.20 1.58 4.59
N GLN A 212 -17.63 2.25 3.60
CA GLN A 212 -18.12 2.29 2.22
C GLN A 212 -17.64 1.13 1.34
N VAL A 213 -16.71 0.32 1.85
CA VAL A 213 -16.16 -0.84 1.13
C VAL A 213 -17.16 -2.00 1.19
N SER A 214 -17.64 -2.45 0.03
CA SER A 214 -18.60 -3.56 -0.05
C SER A 214 -17.98 -4.90 0.32
N SER A 215 -18.82 -5.89 0.60
CA SER A 215 -18.37 -7.26 0.90
C SER A 215 -17.53 -7.87 -0.24
N THR A 216 -17.89 -7.63 -1.49
CA THR A 216 -17.10 -8.08 -2.65
C THR A 216 -15.75 -7.39 -2.70
N GLN A 217 -15.69 -6.09 -2.43
CA GLN A 217 -14.45 -5.32 -2.38
C GLN A 217 -13.56 -5.74 -1.20
N GLN A 218 -14.15 -6.08 -0.04
CA GLN A 218 -13.39 -6.66 1.08
C GLN A 218 -12.76 -8.01 0.71
N GLY A 219 -13.47 -8.85 -0.03
CA GLY A 219 -12.94 -10.11 -0.56
C GLY A 219 -11.76 -9.89 -1.51
N PHE A 220 -11.84 -8.90 -2.38
CA PHE A 220 -10.73 -8.53 -3.26
C PHE A 220 -9.54 -7.96 -2.48
N LEU A 221 -9.77 -7.09 -1.50
CA LEU A 221 -8.73 -6.56 -0.62
C LEU A 221 -8.00 -7.69 0.12
N LYS A 222 -8.75 -8.64 0.68
CA LYS A 222 -8.18 -9.83 1.31
C LYS A 222 -7.25 -10.61 0.36
N HIS A 223 -7.64 -10.72 -0.90
CA HIS A 223 -6.84 -11.39 -1.91
C HIS A 223 -5.53 -10.67 -2.21
N ILE A 224 -5.57 -9.35 -2.42
CA ILE A 224 -4.35 -8.58 -2.73
C ILE A 224 -3.43 -8.38 -1.52
N LEU A 225 -3.96 -8.37 -0.30
CA LEU A 225 -3.17 -8.28 0.93
C LEU A 225 -2.19 -9.46 1.08
N GLN A 226 -2.52 -10.62 0.56
CA GLN A 226 -1.72 -11.84 0.68
C GLN A 226 -0.59 -11.93 -0.34
N LYS A 227 -0.55 -11.06 -1.34
CA LYS A 227 0.43 -11.13 -2.43
C LYS A 227 1.75 -10.45 -2.04
N PRO A 228 2.86 -11.19 -1.93
CA PRO A 228 4.17 -10.58 -1.70
C PRO A 228 4.74 -9.91 -2.95
N VAL A 229 4.33 -10.36 -4.12
CA VAL A 229 4.65 -9.82 -5.45
C VAL A 229 3.40 -9.76 -6.30
N LEU A 230 3.43 -9.00 -7.37
CA LEU A 230 2.32 -8.83 -8.30
C LEU A 230 2.64 -9.47 -9.65
N ASN A 231 1.64 -10.10 -10.26
CA ASN A 231 1.71 -10.58 -11.64
C ASN A 231 0.68 -9.80 -12.45
N VAL A 232 1.12 -8.77 -13.13
CA VAL A 232 0.24 -7.80 -13.80
C VAL A 232 0.60 -7.67 -15.27
N LYS A 233 -0.43 -7.61 -16.12
CA LYS A 233 -0.31 -7.22 -17.51
C LYS A 233 -0.48 -5.70 -17.59
N LYS A 234 0.60 -4.99 -17.98
CA LYS A 234 0.51 -3.54 -18.19
C LYS A 234 -0.46 -3.21 -19.33
N PRO A 235 -1.16 -2.05 -19.25
CA PRO A 235 -1.93 -1.56 -20.38
C PRO A 235 -1.07 -1.54 -21.65
N HIS A 236 -1.61 -2.05 -22.76
CA HIS A 236 -0.92 -2.18 -24.05
C HIS A 236 0.29 -3.14 -24.07
N GLY A 237 0.52 -3.89 -22.99
CA GLY A 237 1.52 -4.94 -22.94
C GLY A 237 0.97 -6.29 -23.40
N SER A 238 1.83 -7.13 -24.00
CA SER A 238 1.48 -8.48 -24.43
C SER A 238 1.75 -9.54 -23.36
N ALA A 239 2.68 -9.27 -22.44
CA ALA A 239 3.16 -10.22 -21.44
C ALA A 239 2.69 -9.87 -20.02
N VAL A 240 2.46 -10.90 -19.21
CA VAL A 240 2.32 -10.76 -17.75
C VAL A 240 3.70 -10.59 -17.15
N LEU A 241 3.91 -9.50 -16.38
CA LEU A 241 5.16 -9.20 -15.73
C LEU A 241 5.02 -9.36 -14.21
N GLU A 242 6.05 -9.93 -13.59
CA GLU A 242 6.19 -9.86 -12.14
C GLU A 242 6.59 -8.43 -11.77
N MET A 243 5.80 -7.82 -10.88
CA MET A 243 6.08 -6.48 -10.36
C MET A 243 6.26 -6.56 -8.85
N ARG A 244 7.18 -5.75 -8.36
CA ARG A 244 7.42 -5.61 -6.93
C ARG A 244 6.24 -4.93 -6.25
N ARG A 245 5.83 -5.45 -5.09
CA ARG A 245 4.91 -4.78 -4.19
C ARG A 245 5.68 -3.88 -3.22
N TYR A 246 5.26 -2.62 -3.10
CA TYR A 246 5.75 -1.66 -2.10
C TYR A 246 4.71 -1.37 -1.03
N ALA A 247 3.44 -1.30 -1.43
CA ALA A 247 2.37 -0.79 -0.58
C ALA A 247 1.98 -1.73 0.54
N SER A 248 1.77 -1.14 1.70
CA SER A 248 0.97 -1.68 2.79
C SER A 248 -0.32 -0.87 2.92
N PHE A 249 -1.31 -1.42 3.61
CA PHE A 249 -2.60 -0.78 3.82
C PHE A 249 -2.78 -0.37 5.27
N ILE A 250 -3.47 0.73 5.44
CA ILE A 250 -4.10 1.18 6.68
C ILE A 250 -5.49 1.67 6.35
N ALA A 251 -6.42 1.65 7.28
CA ALA A 251 -7.79 2.04 7.01
C ALA A 251 -8.40 2.83 8.18
N THR A 252 -9.42 3.61 7.88
CA THR A 252 -10.18 4.38 8.86
C THR A 252 -11.68 4.21 8.63
N SER A 253 -12.46 4.30 9.69
CA SER A 253 -13.91 4.29 9.62
C SER A 253 -14.54 5.07 10.77
N ASN A 254 -15.72 5.63 10.52
CA ASN A 254 -16.58 6.21 11.55
C ASN A 254 -17.58 5.20 12.12
N GLN A 255 -17.73 4.04 11.47
CA GLN A 255 -18.66 2.97 11.84
C GLN A 255 -17.89 1.77 12.40
N LYS A 256 -18.47 1.07 13.37
CA LYS A 256 -17.82 -0.05 14.06
C LYS A 256 -18.11 -1.41 13.40
N ASP A 257 -19.31 -1.64 12.90
CA ASP A 257 -19.77 -2.89 12.30
C ASP A 257 -19.37 -2.96 10.81
N LEU A 258 -18.13 -3.34 10.56
CA LEU A 258 -17.48 -3.18 9.27
C LEU A 258 -17.18 -4.50 8.54
N LEU A 259 -16.74 -5.51 9.30
CA LEU A 259 -16.19 -6.72 8.72
C LEU A 259 -17.31 -7.66 8.28
N THR A 260 -17.34 -7.97 6.98
CA THR A 260 -18.40 -8.78 6.37
C THR A 260 -18.07 -10.27 6.31
N ASP A 261 -16.78 -10.63 6.47
CA ASP A 261 -16.30 -12.01 6.42
C ASP A 261 -15.52 -12.35 7.69
N PRO A 262 -16.10 -13.09 8.64
CA PRO A 262 -15.42 -13.50 9.85
C PRO A 262 -14.13 -14.28 9.60
N SER A 263 -14.07 -15.07 8.52
CA SER A 263 -12.86 -15.82 8.13
C SER A 263 -11.73 -14.92 7.66
N GLY A 264 -12.04 -13.70 7.26
CA GLY A 264 -11.09 -12.66 6.82
C GLY A 264 -10.64 -11.73 7.92
N SER A 265 -11.19 -11.81 9.13
CA SER A 265 -10.93 -10.83 10.20
C SER A 265 -9.48 -10.81 10.67
N ARG A 266 -8.74 -11.91 10.54
CA ARG A 266 -7.29 -11.98 10.80
C ARG A 266 -6.45 -11.05 9.92
N ARG A 267 -7.04 -10.40 8.93
CA ARG A 267 -6.37 -9.44 8.04
C ARG A 267 -6.44 -8.01 8.55
N PHE A 268 -7.04 -7.79 9.72
CA PHE A 268 -7.23 -6.45 10.26
C PHE A 268 -6.80 -6.37 11.72
N ILE A 269 -6.13 -5.26 12.06
CA ILE A 269 -5.91 -4.84 13.44
C ILE A 269 -6.93 -3.76 13.72
N CYS A 270 -8.12 -4.17 14.17
CA CYS A 270 -9.20 -3.23 14.48
C CYS A 270 -9.00 -2.63 15.86
N ILE A 271 -9.04 -1.31 15.93
CA ILE A 271 -9.01 -0.57 17.19
C ILE A 271 -10.09 0.49 17.21
N GLU A 272 -10.73 0.65 18.37
CA GLU A 272 -11.64 1.75 18.64
C GLU A 272 -10.84 2.92 19.24
N VAL A 273 -10.78 4.02 18.51
CA VAL A 273 -10.11 5.24 18.93
C VAL A 273 -10.98 5.94 19.97
N THR A 274 -10.52 6.00 21.22
CA THR A 274 -11.28 6.49 22.37
C THR A 274 -11.16 7.98 22.63
N GLY A 275 -10.33 8.68 21.88
CA GLY A 275 -10.12 10.11 22.01
C GLY A 275 -9.40 10.69 20.81
N VAL A 276 -9.04 11.96 20.88
CA VAL A 276 -8.28 12.63 19.81
C VAL A 276 -6.84 12.11 19.76
N ILE A 277 -6.40 11.68 18.60
CA ILE A 277 -5.03 11.21 18.38
C ILE A 277 -4.07 12.40 18.52
N ASP A 278 -2.96 12.22 19.23
CA ASP A 278 -1.93 13.23 19.39
C ASP A 278 -1.06 13.33 18.12
N THR A 279 -1.58 14.05 17.13
CA THR A 279 -0.90 14.28 15.85
C THR A 279 0.06 15.48 15.88
N ASN A 280 0.11 16.22 16.96
CA ASN A 280 1.00 17.39 17.12
C ASN A 280 2.38 17.01 17.69
N ARG A 281 2.54 15.79 18.22
CA ARG A 281 3.83 15.32 18.72
C ARG A 281 4.81 15.23 17.55
N PRO A 282 6.00 15.84 17.64
CA PRO A 282 7.03 15.72 16.61
C PRO A 282 7.46 14.27 16.42
N ILE A 283 7.61 13.85 15.16
CA ILE A 283 8.09 12.53 14.80
C ILE A 283 9.50 12.66 14.24
N ASP A 284 10.46 11.99 14.87
CA ASP A 284 11.80 11.82 14.34
C ASP A 284 11.77 10.67 13.30
N TYR A 285 11.48 11.03 12.07
CA TYR A 285 11.32 10.04 10.99
C TYR A 285 12.60 9.28 10.68
N GLU A 286 13.75 9.91 10.77
CA GLU A 286 15.03 9.24 10.55
C GLU A 286 15.25 8.13 11.58
N GLN A 287 15.00 8.40 12.85
CA GLN A 287 15.14 7.39 13.90
C GLN A 287 14.02 6.36 13.91
N LEU A 288 12.79 6.75 13.58
CA LEU A 288 11.65 5.84 13.45
C LEU A 288 11.95 4.73 12.42
N TYR A 289 12.41 5.12 11.24
CA TYR A 289 12.72 4.18 10.16
C TYR A 289 14.09 3.50 10.36
N ALA A 290 15.05 4.16 11.01
CA ALA A 290 16.31 3.53 11.41
C ALA A 290 16.08 2.37 12.38
N GLN A 291 15.12 2.48 13.29
CA GLN A 291 14.70 1.39 14.16
C GLN A 291 14.22 0.18 13.33
N ALA A 292 13.32 0.41 12.38
CA ALA A 292 12.77 -0.66 11.55
C ALA A 292 13.88 -1.36 10.74
N MET A 293 14.78 -0.59 10.14
CA MET A 293 15.93 -1.14 9.39
C MET A 293 16.85 -1.97 10.28
N TYR A 294 17.19 -1.45 11.47
CA TYR A 294 18.02 -2.18 12.42
C TYR A 294 17.37 -3.50 12.83
N GLU A 295 16.11 -3.47 13.22
CA GLU A 295 15.40 -4.68 13.67
C GLU A 295 15.25 -5.72 12.54
N LEU A 296 14.94 -5.29 11.32
CA LEU A 296 14.89 -6.19 10.14
C LEU A 296 16.24 -6.82 9.83
N GLU A 297 17.33 -6.04 9.88
CA GLU A 297 18.69 -6.52 9.64
C GLU A 297 19.20 -7.45 10.73
N HIS A 298 18.65 -7.38 11.94
CA HIS A 298 18.99 -8.25 13.08
C HIS A 298 18.01 -9.40 13.26
N GLY A 299 17.20 -9.70 12.24
CA GLY A 299 16.36 -10.89 12.20
C GLY A 299 15.07 -10.82 12.99
N GLU A 300 14.61 -9.62 13.34
CA GLU A 300 13.29 -9.45 13.96
C GLU A 300 12.20 -9.91 12.98
N ARG A 301 11.25 -10.71 13.50
CA ARG A 301 10.14 -11.21 12.70
C ARG A 301 9.21 -10.07 12.29
N TYR A 302 8.89 -9.97 11.02
CA TYR A 302 8.02 -8.92 10.47
C TYR A 302 6.67 -9.44 9.95
N TRP A 303 6.43 -10.73 9.93
CA TRP A 303 5.14 -11.34 9.58
C TRP A 303 4.37 -11.72 10.84
N PHE A 304 3.05 -11.85 10.71
CA PHE A 304 2.17 -12.26 11.79
C PHE A 304 2.14 -13.77 11.93
N ASP A 305 2.30 -14.28 13.14
CA ASP A 305 2.19 -15.69 13.46
C ASP A 305 0.76 -16.09 13.83
N GLN A 306 0.54 -17.38 14.08
CA GLN A 306 -0.79 -17.90 14.40
C GLN A 306 -1.35 -17.35 15.71
N GLU A 307 -0.52 -17.10 16.70
CA GLU A 307 -0.96 -16.53 18.00
C GLU A 307 -1.43 -15.08 17.82
N GLU A 308 -0.69 -14.29 17.04
CA GLU A 308 -1.09 -12.92 16.71
C GLU A 308 -2.38 -12.89 15.87
N GLU A 309 -2.54 -13.83 14.93
CA GLU A 309 -3.77 -13.98 14.16
C GLU A 309 -4.97 -14.33 15.05
N LYS A 310 -4.82 -15.22 16.04
CA LYS A 310 -5.88 -15.54 17.01
C LYS A 310 -6.28 -14.33 17.84
N ILE A 311 -5.30 -13.55 18.30
CA ILE A 311 -5.53 -12.32 19.06
C ILE A 311 -6.35 -11.34 18.21
N MET A 312 -5.99 -11.17 16.93
CA MET A 312 -6.73 -10.29 16.01
C MET A 312 -8.16 -10.78 15.80
N VAL A 313 -8.37 -12.05 15.52
CA VAL A 313 -9.70 -12.64 15.33
C VAL A 313 -10.59 -12.43 16.55
N GLU A 314 -10.08 -12.69 17.73
CA GLU A 314 -10.84 -12.50 18.98
C GLU A 314 -11.19 -11.03 19.21
N ASN A 315 -10.21 -10.13 19.04
CA ASN A 315 -10.44 -8.69 19.20
C ASN A 315 -11.43 -8.14 18.15
N ASN A 316 -11.44 -8.71 16.95
CA ASN A 316 -12.21 -8.18 15.83
C ASN A 316 -13.70 -8.61 15.87
N ARG A 317 -14.10 -9.49 16.76
CA ARG A 317 -15.50 -9.95 16.86
C ARG A 317 -16.49 -8.80 17.03
N GLU A 318 -16.14 -7.80 17.81
CA GLU A 318 -16.97 -6.61 18.03
C GLU A 318 -17.08 -5.67 16.80
N PHE A 319 -16.22 -5.86 15.78
CA PHE A 319 -16.22 -5.08 14.54
C PHE A 319 -16.86 -5.83 13.36
N GLU A 320 -17.33 -7.05 13.58
CA GLU A 320 -18.02 -7.82 12.55
C GLU A 320 -19.45 -7.32 12.36
N GLN A 321 -19.88 -7.26 11.09
CA GLN A 321 -21.29 -7.02 10.79
C GLN A 321 -22.12 -8.20 11.27
N VAL A 322 -23.21 -7.90 11.93
CA VAL A 322 -24.22 -8.91 12.28
C VAL A 322 -25.21 -9.04 11.12
N PRO A 323 -25.25 -10.18 10.41
CA PRO A 323 -26.18 -10.35 9.30
C PRO A 323 -27.63 -10.18 9.77
N PRO A 324 -28.53 -9.65 8.90
CA PRO A 324 -29.93 -9.49 9.24
C PRO A 324 -30.61 -10.79 9.70
N GLU A 325 -30.21 -11.92 9.13
CA GLU A 325 -30.68 -13.26 9.50
C GLU A 325 -30.38 -13.59 10.97
N GLU A 326 -29.17 -13.27 11.44
CA GLU A 326 -28.78 -13.50 12.83
C GLU A 326 -29.56 -12.62 13.80
N GLN A 327 -29.75 -11.34 13.48
CA GLN A 327 -30.54 -10.42 14.29
C GLN A 327 -31.99 -10.90 14.41
N LEU A 328 -32.60 -11.31 13.29
CA LEU A 328 -33.98 -11.81 13.26
C LEU A 328 -34.10 -13.18 13.94
N PHE A 329 -33.09 -14.02 13.83
CA PHE A 329 -33.05 -15.28 14.58
C PHE A 329 -33.19 -15.05 16.08
N PHE A 330 -32.34 -14.21 16.67
CA PHE A 330 -32.43 -13.90 18.10
C PHE A 330 -33.70 -13.14 18.51
N ARG A 331 -34.34 -12.49 17.56
CA ARG A 331 -35.62 -11.82 17.81
C ARG A 331 -36.81 -12.77 17.83
N TYR A 332 -36.81 -13.80 16.99
CA TYR A 332 -37.95 -14.69 16.78
C TYR A 332 -37.79 -16.09 17.45
N PHE A 333 -36.58 -16.47 17.76
CA PHE A 333 -36.29 -17.78 18.31
C PHE A 333 -35.63 -17.67 19.68
N ARG A 334 -35.91 -18.63 20.56
CA ARG A 334 -35.25 -18.77 21.84
C ARG A 334 -34.84 -20.22 22.06
N ALA A 335 -33.83 -20.44 22.89
CA ALA A 335 -33.47 -21.80 23.31
C ALA A 335 -34.63 -22.43 24.07
N ALA A 336 -34.97 -23.68 23.77
CA ALA A 336 -35.94 -24.50 24.46
C ALA A 336 -35.26 -25.74 25.01
N GLN A 337 -35.89 -26.36 26.03
CA GLN A 337 -35.46 -27.68 26.48
C GLN A 337 -35.73 -28.70 25.36
N PRO A 338 -34.94 -29.78 25.27
CA PRO A 338 -35.07 -30.76 24.17
C PRO A 338 -36.46 -31.39 24.05
N GLU A 339 -37.21 -31.41 25.13
CA GLU A 339 -38.54 -31.98 25.20
C GLU A 339 -39.67 -30.99 24.85
N GLU A 340 -39.38 -29.70 24.86
CA GLU A 340 -40.32 -28.60 24.63
C GLU A 340 -40.15 -27.89 23.31
N GLY A 341 -39.01 -28.09 22.62
CA GLY A 341 -38.65 -27.40 21.42
C GLY A 341 -38.78 -28.26 20.17
N GLU A 342 -38.84 -27.59 19.01
CA GLU A 342 -38.78 -28.23 17.71
C GLU A 342 -37.35 -28.19 17.16
N TRP A 343 -36.97 -29.28 16.52
CA TRP A 343 -35.71 -29.35 15.80
C TRP A 343 -35.92 -28.84 14.36
N LEU A 344 -35.33 -27.71 14.01
CA LEU A 344 -35.44 -27.08 12.70
C LEU A 344 -34.09 -27.08 12.00
N SER A 345 -34.12 -27.29 10.70
CA SER A 345 -32.97 -27.09 9.85
C SER A 345 -32.70 -25.60 9.66
N PRO A 346 -31.47 -25.18 9.29
CA PRO A 346 -31.18 -23.79 8.94
C PRO A 346 -32.11 -23.25 7.84
N ALA A 347 -32.53 -24.08 6.91
CA ALA A 347 -33.45 -23.68 5.82
C ALA A 347 -34.85 -23.38 6.37
N GLU A 348 -35.40 -24.23 7.26
CA GLU A 348 -36.71 -24.03 7.90
C GLU A 348 -36.71 -22.75 8.75
N ILE A 349 -35.63 -22.51 9.52
CA ILE A 349 -35.48 -21.27 10.29
C ILE A 349 -35.45 -20.05 9.37
N MET A 350 -34.74 -20.13 8.26
CA MET A 350 -34.67 -19.04 7.27
C MET A 350 -36.02 -18.79 6.59
N GLU A 351 -36.79 -19.85 6.30
CA GLU A 351 -38.17 -19.67 5.78
C GLU A 351 -39.07 -18.94 6.76
N ASP A 352 -38.98 -19.25 8.04
CA ASP A 352 -39.77 -18.57 9.08
C ASP A 352 -39.33 -17.10 9.23
N ILE A 353 -38.03 -16.84 9.18
CA ILE A 353 -37.50 -15.47 9.18
C ILE A 353 -37.98 -14.70 7.94
N GLN A 354 -38.01 -15.36 6.78
CA GLN A 354 -38.46 -14.74 5.52
C GLN A 354 -39.94 -14.36 5.55
N LYS A 355 -40.80 -15.13 6.21
CA LYS A 355 -42.24 -14.82 6.34
C LYS A 355 -42.49 -13.46 7.05
N GLY A 356 -41.60 -13.06 7.93
CA GLY A 356 -41.67 -11.80 8.68
C GLY A 356 -40.74 -10.70 8.19
N SER A 357 -40.03 -10.90 7.09
CA SER A 357 -39.03 -9.96 6.57
C SER A 357 -38.90 -10.02 5.06
N SER A 358 -38.18 -9.06 4.47
CA SER A 358 -37.89 -9.00 3.03
C SER A 358 -36.55 -9.65 2.65
N ILE A 359 -35.99 -10.49 3.50
CA ILE A 359 -34.68 -11.14 3.24
C ILE A 359 -34.84 -12.17 2.11
N PRO A 360 -34.05 -12.07 1.01
CA PRO A 360 -34.12 -13.03 -0.07
C PRO A 360 -33.49 -14.38 0.34
N MET A 361 -34.08 -15.47 -0.11
CA MET A 361 -33.62 -16.83 0.13
C MET A 361 -32.64 -17.24 -0.99
N SER A 362 -31.50 -17.85 -0.60
CA SER A 362 -30.59 -18.51 -1.52
C SER A 362 -29.83 -19.62 -0.79
N VAL A 363 -29.35 -20.62 -1.53
CA VAL A 363 -28.55 -21.72 -0.96
C VAL A 363 -27.30 -21.18 -0.25
N LYS A 364 -26.67 -20.17 -0.84
CA LYS A 364 -25.50 -19.52 -0.22
C LYS A 364 -25.85 -18.88 1.11
N ARG A 365 -27.00 -18.22 1.23
CA ARG A 365 -27.48 -17.56 2.43
C ARG A 365 -27.83 -18.57 3.53
N VAL A 366 -28.51 -19.65 3.18
CA VAL A 366 -28.83 -20.76 4.09
C VAL A 366 -27.56 -21.40 4.65
N ASN A 367 -26.57 -21.67 3.79
CA ASN A 367 -25.30 -22.24 4.21
C ASN A 367 -24.50 -21.29 5.12
N SER A 368 -24.52 -20.01 4.83
CA SER A 368 -23.90 -18.98 5.69
C SER A 368 -24.58 -18.88 7.04
N PHE A 369 -25.91 -18.94 7.06
CA PHE A 369 -26.71 -18.95 8.29
C PHE A 369 -26.45 -20.20 9.13
N GLY A 370 -26.32 -21.38 8.53
CA GLY A 370 -25.91 -22.59 9.22
C GLY A 370 -24.56 -22.47 9.93
N ARG A 371 -23.60 -21.78 9.32
CA ARG A 371 -22.31 -21.48 9.97
C ARG A 371 -22.46 -20.52 11.15
N ILE A 372 -23.35 -19.52 11.04
CA ILE A 372 -23.67 -18.59 12.13
C ILE A 372 -24.23 -19.35 13.33
N LEU A 373 -25.19 -20.23 13.12
CA LEU A 373 -25.78 -21.05 14.17
C LEU A 373 -24.71 -21.90 14.87
N LYS A 374 -23.80 -22.49 14.11
CA LYS A 374 -22.68 -23.26 14.64
C LYS A 374 -21.73 -22.40 15.47
N LYS A 375 -21.41 -21.19 14.99
CA LYS A 375 -20.55 -20.22 15.70
C LYS A 375 -21.17 -19.77 17.03
N GLN A 376 -22.49 -19.66 17.10
CA GLN A 376 -23.24 -19.32 18.29
C GLN A 376 -23.45 -20.52 19.26
N GLU A 377 -22.80 -21.64 18.97
CA GLU A 377 -22.87 -22.87 19.79
C GLU A 377 -24.30 -23.40 19.97
N ILE A 378 -25.17 -23.13 19.00
CA ILE A 378 -26.53 -23.66 18.96
C ILE A 378 -26.45 -25.18 18.83
N PRO A 379 -27.06 -25.97 19.73
CA PRO A 379 -27.03 -27.44 19.69
C PRO A 379 -27.54 -27.96 18.33
N SER A 380 -26.84 -28.92 17.76
CA SER A 380 -27.24 -29.57 16.49
C SER A 380 -27.42 -31.06 16.69
N LYS A 381 -28.42 -31.62 16.00
CA LYS A 381 -28.69 -33.06 15.93
C LYS A 381 -28.32 -33.54 14.52
N HIS A 382 -27.51 -34.58 14.44
CA HIS A 382 -27.16 -35.24 13.17
C HIS A 382 -28.18 -36.31 12.82
#